data_8d8676af594307b23cfe5db98c2633a0
#
_entry.id   8d8676af594307b23cfe5db98c2633a0
#
_cell.length_a   1.000
_cell.length_b   1.000
_cell.length_c   1.000
_cell.angle_alpha   90.00
_cell.angle_beta   90.00
_cell.angle_gamma   90.00
#
_symmetry.space_group_name_H-M   'P 1'
#
loop_
_entity.id
_entity.type
_entity.pdbx_description
1 polymer ?
#
loop_
_entity_poly.entity_id
_entity_poly.type
_entity_poly.pdbx_seq_one_letter_code
_entity_poly.pdbx_strand_id
1 'polypeptide(L)'
;MRTDYIKPSVYGKIYQLMQYENALALRTSLETGLRIGDVLKIKRSELNGRTIKFVAQKTGKAGKKVISADLAKRLKQISGKMWVFEGRFGDKPRTRQTVWKDVKKASKALKLNENVACHSARKTYAVEEYHEKGLPAVQKDLQHDRADTTMIYCFADMLTKQGHNDFDGDLWEFADYIIEGVFSKIKTYFEQNRIK
;
A
#
# COMPACT_ATOMS: atom_id res chain seq x y z
N MET A 1 6.90 11.66 8.48
CA MET A 1 5.52 11.80 8.99
C MET A 1 4.79 10.50 8.74
N ARG A 2 4.23 9.85 9.76
CA ARG A 2 3.55 8.55 9.67
C ARG A 2 2.16 8.76 9.08
N THR A 3 1.75 7.98 8.08
CA THR A 3 0.39 8.00 7.50
C THR A 3 -0.46 6.94 8.17
N ASP A 4 -1.78 7.12 8.17
CA ASP A 4 -2.70 6.21 8.82
C ASP A 4 -3.35 5.24 7.83
N TYR A 5 -3.88 4.14 8.36
CA TYR A 5 -4.81 3.27 7.66
C TYR A 5 -6.14 3.99 7.46
N ILE A 6 -6.85 3.66 6.39
CA ILE A 6 -8.19 4.19 6.12
C ILE A 6 -9.07 3.05 5.62
N LYS A 7 -10.30 3.01 6.12
CA LYS A 7 -11.28 2.03 5.65
C LYS A 7 -11.49 2.12 4.13
N PRO A 8 -11.58 0.99 3.42
CA PRO A 8 -11.80 0.97 1.96
C PRO A 8 -12.98 1.83 1.48
N SER A 9 -14.07 1.88 2.26
CA SER A 9 -15.28 2.64 1.95
C SER A 9 -15.06 4.16 1.83
N VAL A 10 -14.02 4.70 2.46
CA VAL A 10 -13.71 6.14 2.45
C VAL A 10 -13.07 6.58 1.13
N TYR A 11 -12.36 5.66 0.44
CA TYR A 11 -11.64 6.01 -0.78
C TYR A 11 -12.54 6.52 -1.90
N GLY A 12 -13.78 6.02 -2.00
CA GLY A 12 -14.74 6.53 -2.98
C GLY A 12 -14.98 8.03 -2.87
N LYS A 13 -15.11 8.55 -1.63
CA LYS A 13 -15.26 9.99 -1.35
C LYS A 13 -13.98 10.76 -1.66
N ILE A 14 -12.81 10.21 -1.35
CA ILE A 14 -11.50 10.82 -1.66
C ILE A 14 -11.35 10.97 -3.18
N TYR A 15 -11.64 9.92 -3.96
CA TYR A 15 -11.50 9.94 -5.42
C TYR A 15 -12.37 11.01 -6.09
N GLN A 16 -13.57 11.25 -5.58
CA GLN A 16 -14.49 12.29 -6.11
C GLN A 16 -13.93 13.71 -5.98
N LEU A 17 -13.04 13.95 -5.02
CA LEU A 17 -12.44 15.26 -4.77
C LEU A 17 -11.03 15.42 -5.36
N MET A 18 -10.52 14.39 -6.04
CA MET A 18 -9.20 14.39 -6.67
C MET A 18 -9.30 14.61 -8.17
N GLN A 19 -8.20 15.09 -8.77
CA GLN A 19 -8.03 15.02 -10.22
C GLN A 19 -8.11 13.57 -10.66
N TYR A 20 -8.76 13.32 -11.78
CA TYR A 20 -9.12 11.97 -12.24
C TYR A 20 -7.92 11.02 -12.33
N GLU A 21 -6.82 11.46 -12.96
CA GLU A 21 -5.62 10.63 -13.11
C GLU A 21 -4.92 10.38 -11.76
N ASN A 22 -4.96 11.34 -10.84
CA ASN A 22 -4.42 11.18 -9.49
C ASN A 22 -5.26 10.18 -8.68
N ALA A 23 -6.59 10.24 -8.82
CA ALA A 23 -7.51 9.28 -8.21
C ALA A 23 -7.25 7.86 -8.74
N LEU A 24 -7.07 7.70 -10.06
CA LEU A 24 -6.71 6.40 -10.65
C LEU A 24 -5.36 5.89 -10.19
N ALA A 25 -4.36 6.76 -10.02
CA ALA A 25 -3.06 6.36 -9.49
C ALA A 25 -3.18 5.87 -8.03
N LEU A 26 -3.94 6.58 -7.20
CA LEU A 26 -4.20 6.16 -5.82
C LEU A 26 -4.99 4.85 -5.78
N ARG A 27 -6.00 4.69 -6.64
CA ARG A 27 -6.79 3.46 -6.78
C ARG A 27 -5.92 2.28 -7.23
N THR A 28 -5.00 2.50 -8.17
CA THR A 28 -4.03 1.47 -8.59
C THR A 28 -3.17 1.03 -7.41
N SER A 29 -2.69 1.97 -6.59
CA SER A 29 -1.96 1.64 -5.36
C SER A 29 -2.82 0.85 -4.37
N LEU A 30 -4.10 1.18 -4.23
CA LEU A 30 -5.06 0.47 -3.38
C LEU A 30 -5.33 -0.96 -3.87
N GLU A 31 -5.53 -1.17 -5.17
CA GLU A 31 -5.83 -2.50 -5.72
C GLU A 31 -4.60 -3.42 -5.85
N THR A 32 -3.38 -2.88 -5.84
CA THR A 32 -2.16 -3.64 -6.12
C THR A 32 -1.17 -3.69 -4.97
N GLY A 33 -1.33 -2.82 -3.98
CA GLY A 33 -0.35 -2.62 -2.93
C GLY A 33 0.95 -1.94 -3.39
N LEU A 34 1.09 -1.55 -4.65
CA LEU A 34 2.31 -0.89 -5.16
C LEU A 34 2.51 0.48 -4.51
N ARG A 35 3.77 0.85 -4.31
CA ARG A 35 4.10 2.22 -3.89
C ARG A 35 3.68 3.19 -4.98
N ILE A 36 3.15 4.35 -4.61
CA ILE A 36 2.71 5.36 -5.59
C ILE A 36 3.80 5.74 -6.58
N GLY A 37 5.08 5.75 -6.16
CA GLY A 37 6.20 6.01 -7.06
C GLY A 37 6.37 4.93 -8.12
N ASP A 38 6.11 3.66 -7.77
CA ASP A 38 6.14 2.54 -8.72
C ASP A 38 4.94 2.58 -9.67
N VAL A 39 3.75 2.90 -9.13
CA VAL A 39 2.52 3.08 -9.93
C VAL A 39 2.71 4.15 -11.00
N LEU A 40 3.24 5.31 -10.64
CA LEU A 40 3.41 6.43 -11.57
C LEU A 40 4.42 6.14 -12.67
N LYS A 41 5.34 5.21 -12.46
CA LYS A 41 6.36 4.80 -13.45
C LYS A 41 5.96 3.58 -14.30
N ILE A 42 4.71 3.15 -14.24
CA ILE A 42 4.20 2.10 -15.12
C ILE A 42 4.20 2.64 -16.56
N LYS A 43 4.95 1.98 -17.44
CA LYS A 43 4.94 2.28 -18.86
C LYS A 43 3.66 1.75 -19.52
N ARG A 44 3.22 2.40 -20.58
CA ARG A 44 2.05 1.93 -21.34
C ARG A 44 2.21 0.49 -21.84
N SER A 45 3.43 0.09 -22.23
CA SER A 45 3.75 -1.29 -22.67
C SER A 45 3.69 -2.33 -21.54
N GLU A 46 3.71 -1.90 -20.28
CA GLU A 46 3.65 -2.76 -19.10
C GLU A 46 2.21 -3.05 -18.65
N LEU A 47 1.23 -2.32 -19.19
CA LEU A 47 -0.20 -2.55 -18.99
C LEU A 47 -0.74 -3.43 -20.12
N ASN A 48 -0.99 -4.70 -19.84
CA ASN A 48 -1.55 -5.65 -20.80
C ASN A 48 -2.85 -6.26 -20.26
N GLY A 49 -3.99 -5.86 -20.84
CA GLY A 49 -5.30 -6.22 -20.32
C GLY A 49 -5.45 -5.79 -18.86
N ARG A 50 -5.67 -6.75 -17.97
CA ARG A 50 -5.77 -6.54 -16.52
C ARG A 50 -4.45 -6.72 -15.78
N THR A 51 -3.37 -6.99 -16.48
CA THR A 51 -2.06 -7.27 -15.86
C THR A 51 -1.14 -6.06 -15.98
N ILE A 52 -0.60 -5.65 -14.86
CA ILE A 52 0.47 -4.65 -14.76
C ILE A 52 1.78 -5.38 -14.48
N LYS A 53 2.78 -5.21 -15.35
CA LYS A 53 4.17 -5.55 -15.07
C LYS A 53 4.86 -4.36 -14.42
N PHE A 54 5.74 -4.58 -13.47
CA PHE A 54 6.47 -3.50 -12.82
C PHE A 54 7.83 -3.95 -12.31
N VAL A 55 8.71 -2.99 -12.06
CA VAL A 55 9.96 -3.18 -11.32
C VAL A 55 9.93 -2.24 -10.12
N ALA A 56 10.00 -2.79 -8.91
CA ALA A 56 9.96 -2.01 -7.69
C ALA A 56 11.25 -1.18 -7.55
N GLN A 57 11.15 0.14 -7.51
CA GLN A 57 12.31 1.05 -7.49
C GLN A 57 13.21 0.86 -6.26
N LYS A 58 12.62 0.52 -5.12
CA LYS A 58 13.37 0.35 -3.87
C LYS A 58 14.17 -0.95 -3.82
N THR A 59 13.65 -2.03 -4.42
CA THR A 59 14.22 -3.38 -4.29
C THR A 59 14.77 -3.94 -5.59
N GLY A 60 14.50 -3.29 -6.74
CA GLY A 60 14.85 -3.82 -8.06
C GLY A 60 14.05 -5.07 -8.49
N LYS A 61 13.17 -5.58 -7.62
CA LYS A 61 12.42 -6.81 -7.90
C LYS A 61 11.33 -6.58 -8.94
N ALA A 62 11.33 -7.38 -10.00
CA ALA A 62 10.24 -7.40 -10.97
C ALA A 62 9.02 -8.15 -10.43
N GLY A 63 7.83 -7.78 -10.91
CA GLY A 63 6.60 -8.43 -10.51
C GLY A 63 5.46 -8.19 -11.49
N LYS A 64 4.34 -8.85 -11.22
CA LYS A 64 3.07 -8.68 -11.94
C LYS A 64 1.95 -8.51 -10.95
N LYS A 65 1.00 -7.65 -11.25
CA LYS A 65 -0.23 -7.45 -10.48
C LYS A 65 -1.42 -7.50 -11.41
N VAL A 66 -2.52 -8.05 -10.91
CA VAL A 66 -3.80 -8.07 -11.62
C VAL A 66 -4.72 -7.03 -11.00
N ILE A 67 -5.39 -6.26 -11.83
CA ILE A 67 -6.32 -5.19 -11.41
C ILE A 67 -7.74 -5.50 -11.90
N SER A 68 -8.72 -4.78 -11.36
CA SER A 68 -10.11 -4.88 -11.79
C SER A 68 -10.27 -4.49 -13.27
N ALA A 69 -11.25 -5.07 -13.94
CA ALA A 69 -11.54 -4.78 -15.36
C ALA A 69 -11.90 -3.30 -15.58
N ASP A 70 -12.64 -2.70 -14.64
CA ASP A 70 -12.98 -1.27 -14.69
C ASP A 70 -11.74 -0.40 -14.60
N LEU A 71 -10.83 -0.68 -13.64
CA LEU A 71 -9.59 0.07 -13.52
C LEU A 71 -8.73 -0.10 -14.76
N ALA A 72 -8.58 -1.31 -15.29
CA ALA A 72 -7.79 -1.56 -16.50
C ALA A 72 -8.31 -0.74 -17.71
N LYS A 73 -9.63 -0.70 -17.90
CA LYS A 73 -10.27 0.10 -18.94
C LYS A 73 -9.95 1.59 -18.79
N ARG A 74 -10.08 2.12 -17.57
CA ARG A 74 -9.79 3.53 -17.28
C ARG A 74 -8.32 3.88 -17.45
N LEU A 75 -7.41 3.01 -16.98
CA LEU A 75 -5.97 3.21 -17.16
C LEU A 75 -5.59 3.23 -18.65
N LYS A 76 -6.19 2.35 -19.45
CA LYS A 76 -5.97 2.35 -20.91
C LYS A 76 -6.41 3.67 -21.55
N GLN A 77 -7.52 4.25 -21.10
CA GLN A 77 -8.05 5.51 -21.61
C GLN A 77 -7.15 6.71 -21.30
N ILE A 78 -6.56 6.77 -20.10
CA ILE A 78 -5.69 7.87 -19.69
C ILE A 78 -4.23 7.71 -20.11
N SER A 79 -3.85 6.51 -20.58
CA SER A 79 -2.46 6.21 -20.92
C SER A 79 -1.96 7.11 -22.03
N GLY A 80 -0.87 7.81 -21.76
CA GLY A 80 -0.18 8.61 -22.75
C GLY A 80 0.67 7.79 -23.71
N LYS A 81 1.63 8.43 -24.38
CA LYS A 81 2.51 7.76 -25.35
C LYS A 81 3.45 6.75 -24.68
N MET A 82 4.10 7.16 -23.59
CA MET A 82 5.11 6.37 -22.90
C MET A 82 4.60 5.83 -21.56
N TRP A 83 3.91 6.63 -20.79
CA TRP A 83 3.51 6.34 -19.40
C TRP A 83 2.00 6.16 -19.28
N VAL A 84 1.57 5.27 -18.39
CA VAL A 84 0.14 5.19 -18.03
C VAL A 84 -0.30 6.49 -17.35
N PHE A 85 0.55 7.05 -16.49
CA PHE A 85 0.30 8.30 -15.79
C PHE A 85 1.26 9.38 -16.31
N GLU A 86 0.99 9.90 -17.51
CA GLU A 86 1.81 10.96 -18.08
C GLU A 86 1.76 12.24 -17.27
N GLY A 87 2.91 12.91 -17.18
CA GLY A 87 3.02 14.26 -16.63
C GLY A 87 2.56 15.32 -17.62
N ARG A 88 2.53 16.57 -17.18
CA ARG A 88 2.01 17.71 -17.98
C ARG A 88 2.66 17.87 -19.34
N PHE A 89 3.93 17.49 -19.49
CA PHE A 89 4.70 17.70 -20.73
C PHE A 89 4.89 16.43 -21.57
N GLY A 90 4.29 15.30 -21.17
CA GLY A 90 4.28 14.05 -21.95
C GLY A 90 5.57 13.22 -21.93
N ASP A 91 6.72 13.81 -21.60
CA ASP A 91 8.04 13.16 -21.61
C ASP A 91 8.38 12.42 -20.32
N LYS A 92 7.74 12.81 -19.21
CA LYS A 92 7.96 12.27 -17.87
C LYS A 92 6.65 11.79 -17.24
N PRO A 93 6.72 10.82 -16.33
CA PRO A 93 5.54 10.42 -15.59
C PRO A 93 5.09 11.53 -14.62
N ARG A 94 3.83 11.49 -14.25
CA ARG A 94 3.26 12.34 -13.20
C ARG A 94 4.06 12.21 -11.91
N THR A 95 4.18 13.28 -11.13
CA THR A 95 5.01 13.28 -9.91
C THR A 95 4.25 12.80 -8.69
N ARG A 96 4.96 12.16 -7.75
CA ARG A 96 4.40 11.77 -6.46
C ARG A 96 3.85 12.98 -5.68
N GLN A 97 4.52 14.13 -5.78
CA GLN A 97 4.10 15.37 -5.12
C GLN A 97 2.73 15.85 -5.59
N THR A 98 2.45 15.73 -6.90
CA THR A 98 1.14 16.11 -7.46
C THR A 98 0.02 15.25 -6.85
N VAL A 99 0.20 13.94 -6.82
CA VAL A 99 -0.78 13.03 -6.21
C VAL A 99 -0.91 13.28 -4.71
N TRP A 100 0.21 13.48 -4.01
CA TRP A 100 0.21 13.74 -2.57
C TRP A 100 -0.55 15.01 -2.21
N LYS A 101 -0.30 16.12 -2.93
CA LYS A 101 -1.01 17.40 -2.71
C LYS A 101 -2.52 17.23 -2.88
N ASP A 102 -2.92 16.46 -3.89
CA ASP A 102 -4.32 16.23 -4.21
C ASP A 102 -5.01 15.37 -3.15
N VAL A 103 -4.37 14.28 -2.71
CA VAL A 103 -4.85 13.47 -1.58
C VAL A 103 -5.00 14.31 -0.33
N LYS A 104 -4.02 15.16 0.00
CA LYS A 104 -4.09 16.06 1.17
C LYS A 104 -5.23 17.06 1.07
N LYS A 105 -5.47 17.63 -0.11
CA LYS A 105 -6.59 18.53 -0.35
C LYS A 105 -7.92 17.81 -0.15
N ALA A 106 -8.08 16.61 -0.72
CA ALA A 106 -9.29 15.81 -0.58
C ALA A 106 -9.55 15.41 0.87
N SER A 107 -8.54 14.90 1.60
CA SER A 107 -8.70 14.52 3.01
C SER A 107 -9.07 15.69 3.91
N LYS A 108 -8.49 16.88 3.68
CA LYS A 108 -8.84 18.11 4.40
C LYS A 108 -10.28 18.53 4.12
N ALA A 109 -10.72 18.48 2.86
CA ALA A 109 -12.09 18.81 2.48
C ALA A 109 -13.13 17.88 3.10
N LEU A 110 -12.78 16.58 3.27
CA LEU A 110 -13.61 15.59 3.95
C LEU A 110 -13.50 15.65 5.48
N LYS A 111 -12.67 16.54 6.02
CA LYS A 111 -12.42 16.67 7.47
C LYS A 111 -12.04 15.34 8.13
N LEU A 112 -11.23 14.53 7.44
CA LEU A 112 -10.75 13.26 8.00
C LEU A 112 -9.77 13.52 9.14
N ASN A 113 -9.95 12.82 10.24
CA ASN A 113 -9.06 12.89 11.41
C ASN A 113 -7.73 12.18 11.13
N GLU A 114 -7.75 11.18 10.27
CA GLU A 114 -6.59 10.37 9.91
C GLU A 114 -5.61 11.16 9.03
N ASN A 115 -4.33 10.91 9.24
CA ASN A 115 -3.27 11.47 8.40
C ASN A 115 -3.17 10.74 7.05
N VAL A 116 -4.10 11.05 6.15
CA VAL A 116 -4.20 10.42 4.83
C VAL A 116 -3.13 10.92 3.87
N ALA A 117 -2.44 10.01 3.19
CA ALA A 117 -1.54 10.31 2.09
C ALA A 117 -1.44 9.12 1.13
N CYS A 118 -0.65 9.24 0.07
CA CYS A 118 -0.51 8.17 -0.93
C CYS A 118 -0.16 6.80 -0.34
N HIS A 119 0.60 6.76 0.77
CA HIS A 119 1.00 5.51 1.40
C HIS A 119 -0.13 4.84 2.19
N SER A 120 -1.18 5.57 2.54
CA SER A 120 -2.38 5.02 3.18
C SER A 120 -3.05 3.94 2.32
N ALA A 121 -3.10 4.13 0.99
CA ALA A 121 -3.67 3.14 0.08
C ALA A 121 -2.94 1.78 0.14
N ARG A 122 -1.60 1.80 0.21
CA ARG A 122 -0.81 0.58 0.35
C ARG A 122 -0.98 -0.06 1.73
N LYS A 123 -1.18 0.74 2.79
CA LYS A 123 -1.51 0.21 4.11
C LYS A 123 -2.85 -0.49 4.11
N THR A 124 -3.87 0.15 3.52
CA THR A 124 -5.20 -0.45 3.40
C THR A 124 -5.14 -1.76 2.63
N TYR A 125 -4.44 -1.79 1.48
CA TYR A 125 -4.21 -3.04 0.75
C TYR A 125 -3.56 -4.12 1.63
N ALA A 126 -2.53 -3.77 2.40
CA ALA A 126 -1.83 -4.73 3.26
C ALA A 126 -2.75 -5.33 4.32
N VAL A 127 -3.62 -4.52 4.90
CA VAL A 127 -4.61 -4.96 5.91
C VAL A 127 -5.66 -5.89 5.29
N GLU A 128 -6.25 -5.50 4.16
CA GLU A 128 -7.26 -6.33 3.47
C GLU A 128 -6.66 -7.69 3.03
N GLU A 129 -5.46 -7.68 2.44
CA GLU A 129 -4.76 -8.91 2.06
C GLU A 129 -4.37 -9.78 3.29
N TYR A 130 -4.05 -9.15 4.42
CA TYR A 130 -3.78 -9.87 5.65
C TYR A 130 -5.02 -10.63 6.15
N HIS A 131 -6.18 -9.99 6.15
CA HIS A 131 -7.43 -10.62 6.54
C HIS A 131 -7.84 -11.76 5.60
N GLU A 132 -7.50 -11.66 4.30
CA GLU A 132 -7.85 -12.69 3.32
C GLU A 132 -6.84 -13.86 3.30
N LYS A 133 -5.53 -13.58 3.40
CA LYS A 133 -4.46 -14.54 3.04
C LYS A 133 -3.40 -14.73 4.13
N GLY A 134 -3.48 -13.98 5.22
CA GLY A 134 -2.51 -14.05 6.32
C GLY A 134 -1.17 -13.35 6.02
N LEU A 135 -0.34 -13.24 7.07
CA LEU A 135 0.91 -12.46 7.07
C LEU A 135 1.95 -12.90 6.03
N PRO A 136 2.24 -14.21 5.83
CA PRO A 136 3.26 -14.64 4.87
C PRO A 136 2.93 -14.24 3.42
N ALA A 137 1.64 -14.33 3.04
CA ALA A 137 1.19 -13.95 1.71
C ALA A 137 1.37 -12.45 1.47
N VAL A 138 0.98 -11.62 2.44
CA VAL A 138 1.13 -10.15 2.36
C VAL A 138 2.60 -9.74 2.28
N GLN A 139 3.47 -10.35 3.09
CA GLN A 139 4.90 -10.06 3.07
C GLN A 139 5.49 -10.33 1.67
N LYS A 140 5.19 -11.49 1.10
CA LYS A 140 5.63 -11.87 -0.25
C LYS A 140 5.06 -10.92 -1.31
N ASP A 141 3.78 -10.63 -1.23
CA ASP A 141 3.06 -9.82 -2.22
C ASP A 141 3.50 -8.36 -2.22
N LEU A 142 3.79 -7.79 -1.06
CA LEU A 142 4.34 -6.45 -0.92
C LEU A 142 5.86 -6.38 -1.15
N GLN A 143 6.51 -7.51 -1.37
CA GLN A 143 7.97 -7.62 -1.52
C GLN A 143 8.72 -6.99 -0.33
N HIS A 144 8.22 -7.20 0.89
CA HIS A 144 8.88 -6.76 2.10
C HIS A 144 9.98 -7.76 2.48
N ASP A 145 11.20 -7.27 2.65
CA ASP A 145 12.33 -8.10 3.07
C ASP A 145 12.21 -8.52 4.55
N ARG A 146 11.42 -7.76 5.35
CA ARG A 146 11.22 -7.98 6.78
C ARG A 146 9.74 -8.08 7.12
N ALA A 147 9.38 -9.10 7.90
CA ALA A 147 8.01 -9.35 8.35
C ALA A 147 7.46 -8.21 9.23
N ASP A 148 8.33 -7.65 10.10
CA ASP A 148 7.97 -6.54 10.99
C ASP A 148 7.40 -5.31 10.27
N THR A 149 7.88 -5.01 9.04
CA THR A 149 7.30 -3.92 8.23
C THR A 149 5.84 -4.21 7.83
N THR A 150 5.52 -5.45 7.54
CA THR A 150 4.14 -5.87 7.20
C THR A 150 3.27 -5.89 8.45
N MET A 151 3.80 -6.40 9.55
CA MET A 151 3.14 -6.45 10.86
C MET A 151 2.71 -5.06 11.34
N ILE A 152 3.56 -4.03 11.20
CA ILE A 152 3.21 -2.65 11.57
C ILE A 152 1.92 -2.17 10.86
N TYR A 153 1.66 -2.61 9.64
CA TYR A 153 0.43 -2.24 8.92
C TYR A 153 -0.79 -2.97 9.49
N CYS A 154 -0.64 -4.26 9.80
CA CYS A 154 -1.70 -5.07 10.41
C CYS A 154 -2.04 -4.57 11.82
N PHE A 155 -1.04 -4.22 12.63
CA PHE A 155 -1.24 -3.59 13.93
C PHE A 155 -1.96 -2.26 13.88
N ALA A 156 -1.65 -1.42 12.90
CA ALA A 156 -2.31 -0.13 12.78
C ALA A 156 -3.82 -0.27 12.56
N ASP A 157 -4.26 -1.34 11.89
CA ASP A 157 -5.69 -1.65 11.74
C ASP A 157 -6.32 -2.13 13.05
N MET A 158 -5.67 -3.05 13.75
CA MET A 158 -6.15 -3.54 15.04
C MET A 158 -6.31 -2.41 16.05
N LEU A 159 -5.32 -1.52 16.16
CA LEU A 159 -5.37 -0.37 17.06
C LEU A 159 -6.44 0.67 16.66
N THR A 160 -6.75 0.80 15.37
CA THR A 160 -7.79 1.75 14.92
C THR A 160 -9.20 1.16 14.99
N LYS A 161 -9.35 -0.16 14.92
CA LYS A 161 -10.65 -0.84 15.18
C LYS A 161 -11.01 -0.83 16.66
N GLN A 162 -10.02 -0.76 17.55
CA GLN A 162 -10.17 -0.83 19.00
C GLN A 162 -10.42 0.53 19.70
N GLY A 163 -10.81 1.58 18.99
CA GLY A 163 -11.38 2.77 19.63
C GLY A 163 -12.66 2.49 20.44
N HIS A 164 -13.06 1.24 20.61
CA HIS A 164 -14.11 0.74 21.48
C HIS A 164 -13.64 -0.47 22.30
N ASN A 165 -13.92 -0.41 23.58
CA ASN A 165 -13.53 -1.21 24.74
C ASN A 165 -13.82 -2.74 24.72
N ASP A 166 -13.80 -3.44 23.61
CA ASP A 166 -13.99 -4.88 23.58
C ASP A 166 -12.73 -5.57 23.05
N PHE A 167 -11.85 -5.83 24.02
CA PHE A 167 -10.67 -6.64 23.83
C PHE A 167 -11.05 -8.11 23.97
N ASP A 168 -11.24 -8.80 22.87
CA ASP A 168 -11.38 -10.25 22.83
C ASP A 168 -10.01 -10.89 22.53
N GLY A 169 -9.76 -12.09 23.05
CA GLY A 169 -8.48 -12.78 23.21
C GLY A 169 -7.37 -12.67 22.17
N ASP A 170 -7.69 -12.30 20.94
CA ASP A 170 -6.77 -12.22 19.79
C ASP A 170 -5.53 -11.31 19.97
N LEU A 171 -5.58 -10.32 20.84
CA LEU A 171 -4.44 -9.41 21.02
C LEU A 171 -3.37 -9.97 21.92
N TRP A 172 -3.75 -10.80 22.90
CA TRP A 172 -2.81 -11.51 23.77
C TRP A 172 -2.11 -12.63 23.00
N GLU A 173 -2.84 -13.40 22.21
CA GLU A 173 -2.27 -14.39 21.28
C GLU A 173 -1.29 -13.75 20.30
N PHE A 174 -1.62 -12.57 19.80
CA PHE A 174 -0.77 -11.83 18.90
C PHE A 174 0.43 -11.16 19.61
N ALA A 175 0.26 -10.68 20.83
CA ALA A 175 1.36 -10.20 21.66
C ALA A 175 2.32 -11.35 22.00
N ASP A 176 1.81 -12.52 22.35
CA ASP A 176 2.59 -13.72 22.61
C ASP A 176 3.33 -14.20 21.36
N TYR A 177 2.68 -14.21 20.18
CA TYR A 177 3.32 -14.51 18.90
C TYR A 177 4.49 -13.57 18.59
N ILE A 178 4.34 -12.28 18.90
CA ILE A 178 5.41 -11.29 18.71
C ILE A 178 6.51 -11.47 19.75
N ILE A 179 6.13 -11.66 20.99
CA ILE A 179 7.07 -11.91 22.08
C ILE A 179 7.88 -13.16 21.75
N GLU A 180 7.25 -14.25 21.36
CA GLU A 180 7.92 -15.49 20.96
C GLU A 180 8.81 -15.28 19.72
N GLY A 181 8.33 -14.58 18.70
CA GLY A 181 9.13 -14.26 17.50
C GLY A 181 10.34 -13.37 17.80
N VAL A 182 10.21 -12.40 18.68
CA VAL A 182 11.31 -11.55 19.15
C VAL A 182 12.27 -12.33 20.06
N PHE A 183 11.77 -13.10 21.00
CA PHE A 183 12.59 -13.94 21.88
C PHE A 183 13.34 -15.03 21.10
N SER A 184 12.69 -15.67 20.13
CA SER A 184 13.32 -16.63 19.24
C SER A 184 14.50 -15.99 18.46
N LYS A 185 14.32 -14.80 17.92
CA LYS A 185 15.40 -14.07 17.21
C LYS A 185 16.51 -13.62 18.13
N ILE A 186 16.18 -13.16 19.32
CA ILE A 186 17.16 -12.79 20.36
C ILE A 186 17.94 -14.03 20.77
N LYS A 187 17.27 -15.16 21.01
CA LYS A 187 17.92 -16.43 21.35
C LYS A 187 18.86 -16.89 20.25
N THR A 188 18.41 -16.88 18.98
CA THR A 188 19.24 -17.24 17.82
C THR A 188 20.45 -16.29 17.67
N TYR A 189 20.24 -15.00 17.90
CA TYR A 189 21.34 -14.02 17.89
C TYR A 189 22.39 -14.31 18.96
N PHE A 190 21.99 -14.61 20.20
CA PHE A 190 22.91 -14.97 21.29
C PHE A 190 23.58 -16.33 21.07
N GLU A 191 22.87 -17.30 20.47
CA GLU A 191 23.45 -18.60 20.11
C GLU A 191 24.50 -18.46 19.01
N GLN A 192 24.24 -17.63 17.98
CA GLN A 192 25.19 -17.38 16.88
C GLN A 192 26.37 -16.49 17.29
N ASN A 193 26.22 -15.64 18.32
CA ASN A 193 27.26 -14.73 18.80
C ASN A 193 27.86 -15.16 20.17
N ARG A 194 27.58 -16.38 20.62
CA ARG A 194 28.37 -16.99 21.70
C ARG A 194 29.77 -17.31 21.16
N ILE A 195 30.59 -16.27 21.12
CA ILE A 195 32.02 -16.41 20.96
C ILE A 195 32.55 -16.97 22.29
N LYS A 196 33.39 -17.98 22.15
CA LYS A 196 34.10 -18.73 23.20
C LYS A 196 34.80 -17.81 24.17
#